data_62ce4b07a88259d2a0922345c0213cd5
#
_entry.id   62ce4b07a88259d2a0922345c0213cd5
#
_cell.length_a   1.000
_cell.length_b   1.000
_cell.length_c   1.000
_cell.angle_alpha   90.00
_cell.angle_beta   90.00
_cell.angle_gamma   90.00
#
_symmetry.space_group_name_H-M   'P 1'
#
loop_
_entity.id
_entity.type
_entity.pdbx_description
1 polymer ?
#
loop_
_entity_poly.entity_id
_entity_poly.type
_entity_poly.pdbx_seq_one_letter_code
_entity_poly.pdbx_strand_id
1 'polypeptide(L)'
;LSKRIKLLASRIPDFDPGPSIIAHGDPKVANILFAVELNSAVCFIDLDTVGLMPHALELGDAMRSWCNPFPEDSSSSLFSLELYEAALDGYNLVTSPTGLDESILPATLQIYVELASRFLSDVIHESYFGWDDTNYESAASHNLARARAQVLAAESLVTHISQN
;
A
#
# COMPACT_ATOMS: atom_id res chain seq x y z
N LEU A 1 -1.71 19.45 0.75
CA LEU A 1 -1.62 17.99 0.89
C LEU A 1 -2.05 17.54 2.28
N SER A 2 -1.51 18.12 3.36
CA SER A 2 -1.85 17.77 4.75
C SER A 2 -3.36 17.78 5.04
N LYS A 3 -4.12 18.75 4.51
CA LYS A 3 -5.59 18.79 4.66
C LYS A 3 -6.28 17.60 3.99
N ARG A 4 -5.79 17.16 2.81
CA ARG A 4 -6.33 15.98 2.11
C ARG A 4 -6.06 14.71 2.91
N ILE A 5 -4.84 14.55 3.44
CA ILE A 5 -4.47 13.41 4.29
C ILE A 5 -5.37 13.34 5.54
N LYS A 6 -5.59 14.47 6.23
CA LYS A 6 -6.50 14.53 7.39
C LYS A 6 -7.94 14.17 7.03
N LEU A 7 -8.42 14.61 5.87
CA LEU A 7 -9.75 14.26 5.39
C LEU A 7 -9.85 12.76 5.09
N LEU A 8 -8.83 12.17 4.45
CA LEU A 8 -8.79 10.72 4.19
C LEU A 8 -8.73 9.92 5.49
N ALA A 9 -7.93 10.35 6.46
CA ALA A 9 -7.87 9.72 7.78
C ALA A 9 -9.25 9.67 8.47
N SER A 10 -10.06 10.72 8.33
CA SER A 10 -11.42 10.75 8.90
C SER A 10 -12.45 9.89 8.13
N ARG A 11 -12.06 9.32 7.01
CA ARG A 11 -12.89 8.43 6.19
C ARG A 11 -12.55 6.96 6.32
N ILE A 12 -11.52 6.62 7.10
CA ILE A 12 -11.19 5.22 7.38
C ILE A 12 -12.33 4.64 8.23
N PRO A 13 -13.06 3.62 7.74
CA PRO A 13 -14.08 2.97 8.55
C PRO A 13 -13.45 2.20 9.70
N ASP A 14 -14.20 1.98 10.77
CA ASP A 14 -13.79 1.01 11.78
C ASP A 14 -13.76 -0.39 11.17
N PHE A 15 -12.72 -1.16 11.48
CA PHE A 15 -12.56 -2.52 10.99
C PHE A 15 -11.87 -3.41 12.05
N ASP A 16 -12.10 -4.71 11.96
CA ASP A 16 -11.36 -5.69 12.74
C ASP A 16 -9.98 -5.93 12.10
N PRO A 17 -8.88 -5.59 12.77
CA PRO A 17 -7.55 -5.82 12.22
C PRO A 17 -7.17 -7.30 12.14
N GLY A 18 -7.96 -8.19 12.73
CA GLY A 18 -7.73 -9.62 12.79
C GLY A 18 -6.61 -10.02 13.75
N PRO A 19 -6.28 -11.32 13.81
CA PRO A 19 -5.21 -11.82 14.65
C PRO A 19 -3.86 -11.33 14.15
N SER A 20 -2.89 -11.21 15.08
CA SER A 20 -1.49 -10.99 14.70
C SER A 20 -0.92 -12.27 14.11
N ILE A 21 -0.26 -12.13 12.98
CA ILE A 21 0.47 -13.19 12.28
C ILE A 21 1.94 -12.80 12.14
N ILE A 22 2.79 -13.77 11.80
CA ILE A 22 4.14 -13.44 11.31
C ILE A 22 3.95 -12.94 9.87
N ALA A 23 4.21 -11.67 9.66
CA ALA A 23 4.02 -10.96 8.42
C ALA A 23 5.36 -10.52 7.83
N HIS A 24 5.39 -10.22 6.54
CA HIS A 24 6.56 -9.63 5.87
C HIS A 24 6.78 -8.18 6.33
N GLY A 25 5.68 -7.42 6.49
CA GLY A 25 5.69 -6.03 6.95
C GLY A 25 6.01 -4.97 5.89
N ASP A 26 6.37 -5.39 4.66
CA ASP A 26 6.52 -4.53 3.47
C ASP A 26 6.35 -5.39 2.19
N PRO A 27 5.17 -6.00 1.96
CA PRO A 27 4.94 -6.97 0.88
C PRO A 27 4.70 -6.28 -0.49
N LYS A 28 5.36 -5.16 -0.74
CA LYS A 28 5.23 -4.42 -2.01
C LYS A 28 5.74 -5.22 -3.21
N VAL A 29 5.25 -4.91 -4.41
CA VAL A 29 5.65 -5.59 -5.66
C VAL A 29 7.16 -5.60 -5.86
N ALA A 30 7.86 -4.52 -5.50
CA ALA A 30 9.32 -4.43 -5.62
C ALA A 30 10.07 -5.44 -4.72
N ASN A 31 9.43 -5.97 -3.69
CA ASN A 31 9.98 -7.00 -2.80
C ASN A 31 9.58 -8.42 -3.22
N ILE A 32 9.00 -8.60 -4.40
CA ILE A 32 8.64 -9.90 -4.97
C ILE A 32 9.55 -10.19 -6.17
N LEU A 33 10.24 -11.31 -6.14
CA LEU A 33 10.97 -11.80 -7.32
C LEU A 33 10.06 -12.66 -8.18
N PHE A 34 10.09 -12.41 -9.47
CA PHE A 34 9.35 -13.16 -10.48
C PHE A 34 10.30 -13.96 -11.38
N ALA A 35 9.94 -15.19 -11.68
CA ALA A 35 10.61 -15.97 -12.70
C ALA A 35 10.14 -15.51 -14.09
N VAL A 36 11.05 -14.98 -14.89
CA VAL A 36 10.74 -14.43 -16.23
C VAL A 36 10.11 -15.48 -17.15
N GLU A 37 10.60 -16.73 -17.09
CA GLU A 37 10.12 -17.83 -17.95
C GLU A 37 8.76 -18.40 -17.50
N LEU A 38 8.42 -18.27 -16.22
CA LEU A 38 7.22 -18.88 -15.63
C LEU A 38 6.08 -17.88 -15.38
N ASN A 39 6.36 -16.60 -15.54
CA ASN A 39 5.43 -15.51 -15.19
C ASN A 39 4.80 -15.72 -13.81
N SER A 40 5.60 -16.14 -12.84
CA SER A 40 5.16 -16.48 -11.49
C SER A 40 6.08 -15.88 -10.44
N ALA A 41 5.50 -15.49 -9.29
CA ALA A 41 6.25 -15.08 -8.11
C ALA A 41 7.01 -16.30 -7.55
N VAL A 42 8.29 -16.12 -7.18
CA VAL A 42 9.14 -17.18 -6.65
C VAL A 42 9.55 -16.98 -5.21
N CYS A 43 9.75 -15.74 -4.77
CA CYS A 43 10.03 -15.45 -3.36
C CYS A 43 9.83 -13.98 -3.03
N PHE A 44 9.72 -13.70 -1.73
CA PHE A 44 9.87 -12.36 -1.16
C PHE A 44 11.33 -12.10 -0.78
N ILE A 45 11.74 -10.84 -0.87
CA ILE A 45 13.04 -10.30 -0.44
C ILE A 45 12.82 -9.12 0.50
N ASP A 46 13.88 -8.58 1.11
CA ASP A 46 13.82 -7.44 2.03
C ASP A 46 13.03 -7.78 3.31
N LEU A 47 13.58 -8.75 4.07
CA LEU A 47 12.92 -9.31 5.24
C LEU A 47 13.18 -8.52 6.54
N ASP A 48 13.68 -7.30 6.46
CA ASP A 48 14.05 -6.47 7.61
C ASP A 48 12.84 -6.09 8.48
N THR A 49 11.65 -6.09 7.90
CA THR A 49 10.39 -5.73 8.56
C THR A 49 9.58 -6.94 9.04
N VAL A 50 10.09 -8.15 8.86
CA VAL A 50 9.39 -9.37 9.30
C VAL A 50 9.11 -9.33 10.79
N GLY A 51 7.84 -9.47 11.17
CA GLY A 51 7.43 -9.39 12.57
C GLY A 51 5.97 -9.75 12.79
N LEU A 52 5.49 -9.56 14.01
CA LEU A 52 4.08 -9.73 14.33
C LEU A 52 3.31 -8.49 13.89
N MET A 53 2.32 -8.70 13.02
CA MET A 53 1.44 -7.65 12.52
C MET A 53 0.00 -8.17 12.43
N PRO A 54 -1.01 -7.32 12.66
CA PRO A 54 -2.39 -7.67 12.38
C PRO A 54 -2.58 -8.06 10.91
N HIS A 55 -3.29 -9.16 10.66
CA HIS A 55 -3.40 -9.77 9.33
C HIS A 55 -4.00 -8.82 8.30
N ALA A 56 -5.06 -8.06 8.67
CA ALA A 56 -5.67 -7.10 7.75
C ALA A 56 -4.70 -5.98 7.34
N LEU A 57 -3.77 -5.56 8.20
CA LEU A 57 -2.78 -4.53 7.87
C LEU A 57 -1.73 -5.06 6.90
N GLU A 58 -1.27 -6.31 7.06
CA GLU A 58 -0.37 -6.95 6.10
C GLU A 58 -1.01 -7.04 4.71
N LEU A 59 -2.26 -7.51 4.64
CA LEU A 59 -3.01 -7.56 3.38
C LEU A 59 -3.28 -6.15 2.83
N GLY A 60 -3.58 -5.19 3.69
CA GLY A 60 -3.77 -3.80 3.31
C GLY A 60 -2.54 -3.18 2.66
N ASP A 61 -1.34 -3.47 3.18
CA ASP A 61 -0.09 -3.01 2.59
C ASP A 61 0.23 -3.71 1.27
N ALA A 62 -0.02 -5.02 1.18
CA ALA A 62 0.04 -5.74 -0.08
C ALA A 62 -0.84 -5.10 -1.15
N MET A 63 -2.14 -4.93 -0.86
CA MET A 63 -3.11 -4.38 -1.81
C MET A 63 -2.81 -2.93 -2.19
N ARG A 64 -2.28 -2.11 -1.27
CA ARG A 64 -1.79 -0.76 -1.57
C ARG A 64 -0.78 -0.76 -2.72
N SER A 65 0.13 -1.72 -2.72
CA SER A 65 1.18 -1.81 -3.73
C SER A 65 0.71 -2.56 -4.99
N TRP A 66 0.03 -3.69 -4.82
CA TRP A 66 -0.33 -4.58 -5.91
C TRP A 66 -1.47 -4.02 -6.78
N CYS A 67 -2.35 -3.23 -6.18
CA CYS A 67 -3.52 -2.67 -6.88
C CYS A 67 -3.28 -1.27 -7.46
N ASN A 68 -2.05 -0.77 -7.42
CA ASN A 68 -1.65 0.44 -8.14
C ASN A 68 -0.83 0.06 -9.39
N PRO A 69 -1.36 0.24 -10.61
CA PRO A 69 -0.66 -0.12 -11.85
C PRO A 69 0.46 0.86 -12.24
N PHE A 70 0.69 1.90 -11.43
CA PHE A 70 1.67 2.96 -11.69
C PHE A 70 2.81 2.93 -10.67
N PRO A 71 3.97 3.55 -10.98
CA PRO A 71 5.04 3.78 -10.00
C PRO A 71 4.55 4.52 -8.76
N GLU A 72 5.23 4.31 -7.63
CA GLU A 72 4.85 4.83 -6.31
C GLU A 72 4.80 6.35 -6.23
N ASP A 73 5.47 7.05 -7.13
CA ASP A 73 5.57 8.50 -7.23
C ASP A 73 4.76 9.09 -8.39
N SER A 74 3.98 8.27 -9.08
CA SER A 74 3.23 8.68 -10.28
C SER A 74 2.10 9.65 -9.97
N SER A 75 1.99 10.68 -10.79
CA SER A 75 0.83 11.59 -10.77
C SER A 75 -0.47 10.96 -11.28
N SER A 76 -0.40 9.73 -11.81
CA SER A 76 -1.55 8.95 -12.30
C SER A 76 -1.95 7.83 -11.33
N SER A 77 -1.35 7.77 -10.13
CA SER A 77 -1.63 6.73 -9.14
C SER A 77 -3.11 6.62 -8.82
N LEU A 78 -3.59 5.37 -8.81
CA LEU A 78 -4.98 5.02 -8.48
C LEU A 78 -5.02 3.65 -7.80
N PHE A 79 -6.15 3.33 -7.18
CA PHE A 79 -6.46 1.98 -6.74
C PHE A 79 -7.33 1.29 -7.80
N SER A 80 -6.85 0.17 -8.36
CA SER A 80 -7.57 -0.63 -9.34
C SER A 80 -8.37 -1.73 -8.66
N LEU A 81 -9.68 -1.66 -8.76
CA LEU A 81 -10.56 -2.71 -8.22
C LEU A 81 -10.37 -4.04 -8.95
N GLU A 82 -10.10 -4.02 -10.26
CA GLU A 82 -9.82 -5.22 -11.06
C GLU A 82 -8.58 -5.97 -10.54
N LEU A 83 -7.49 -5.23 -10.24
CA LEU A 83 -6.30 -5.84 -9.65
C LEU A 83 -6.54 -6.34 -8.23
N TYR A 84 -7.38 -5.64 -7.46
CA TYR A 84 -7.77 -6.06 -6.11
C TYR A 84 -8.54 -7.38 -6.13
N GLU A 85 -9.55 -7.50 -6.98
CA GLU A 85 -10.33 -8.72 -7.14
C GLU A 85 -9.44 -9.90 -7.55
N ALA A 86 -8.56 -9.70 -8.54
CA ALA A 86 -7.61 -10.72 -8.98
C ALA A 86 -6.62 -11.13 -7.88
N ALA A 87 -6.11 -10.18 -7.09
CA ALA A 87 -5.21 -10.45 -5.99
C ALA A 87 -5.90 -11.22 -4.85
N LEU A 88 -7.13 -10.84 -4.53
CA LEU A 88 -7.94 -11.51 -3.51
C LEU A 88 -8.31 -12.92 -3.93
N ASP A 89 -8.72 -13.11 -5.19
CA ASP A 89 -9.00 -14.43 -5.76
C ASP A 89 -7.75 -15.34 -5.67
N GLY A 90 -6.59 -14.82 -6.09
CA GLY A 90 -5.32 -15.56 -6.00
C GLY A 90 -4.95 -15.93 -4.56
N TYR A 91 -5.15 -15.02 -3.63
CA TYR A 91 -4.91 -15.26 -2.21
C TYR A 91 -5.82 -16.35 -1.65
N ASN A 92 -7.12 -16.29 -1.98
CA ASN A 92 -8.14 -17.25 -1.51
C ASN A 92 -7.98 -18.65 -2.12
N LEU A 93 -7.24 -18.82 -3.23
CA LEU A 93 -6.92 -20.13 -3.79
C LEU A 93 -6.00 -20.97 -2.89
N VAL A 94 -5.15 -20.32 -2.09
CA VAL A 94 -4.10 -20.97 -1.29
C VAL A 94 -4.32 -20.84 0.22
N THR A 95 -5.23 -19.96 0.63
CA THR A 95 -5.57 -19.74 2.04
C THR A 95 -7.02 -20.18 2.32
N SER A 96 -7.28 -20.59 3.56
CA SER A 96 -8.67 -20.72 4.00
C SER A 96 -9.29 -19.32 4.14
N PRO A 97 -10.58 -19.14 3.91
CA PRO A 97 -11.26 -17.87 4.12
C PRO A 97 -10.92 -17.31 5.51
N THR A 98 -10.35 -16.11 5.57
CA THR A 98 -9.89 -15.51 6.82
C THR A 98 -11.01 -14.79 7.56
N GLY A 99 -12.12 -14.49 6.90
CA GLY A 99 -13.19 -13.62 7.41
C GLY A 99 -12.78 -12.15 7.48
N LEU A 100 -11.67 -11.76 6.85
CA LEU A 100 -11.14 -10.40 6.86
C LEU A 100 -11.50 -9.58 5.61
N ASP A 101 -12.30 -10.13 4.70
CA ASP A 101 -12.60 -9.50 3.41
C ASP A 101 -13.11 -8.06 3.56
N GLU A 102 -13.97 -7.81 4.55
CA GLU A 102 -14.50 -6.48 4.84
C GLU A 102 -13.44 -5.53 5.46
N SER A 103 -12.37 -6.08 6.03
CA SER A 103 -11.31 -5.32 6.71
C SER A 103 -10.17 -4.89 5.78
N ILE A 104 -10.00 -5.57 4.62
CA ILE A 104 -8.85 -5.34 3.74
C ILE A 104 -8.86 -3.94 3.13
N LEU A 105 -9.99 -3.49 2.56
CA LEU A 105 -10.07 -2.16 1.95
C LEU A 105 -9.91 -1.02 2.99
N PRO A 106 -10.55 -1.06 4.17
CA PRO A 106 -10.26 -0.13 5.27
C PRO A 106 -8.78 -0.12 5.67
N ALA A 107 -8.16 -1.28 5.83
CA ALA A 107 -6.74 -1.40 6.15
C ALA A 107 -5.86 -0.82 5.04
N THR A 108 -6.18 -1.09 3.76
CA THR A 108 -5.48 -0.49 2.61
C THR A 108 -5.55 1.04 2.65
N LEU A 109 -6.72 1.61 2.94
CA LEU A 109 -6.88 3.05 3.09
C LEU A 109 -6.03 3.59 4.24
N GLN A 110 -5.99 2.89 5.38
CA GLN A 110 -5.14 3.26 6.50
C GLN A 110 -3.67 3.31 6.10
N ILE A 111 -3.16 2.31 5.40
CA ILE A 111 -1.76 2.24 4.95
C ILE A 111 -1.44 3.38 3.96
N TYR A 112 -2.34 3.68 3.00
CA TYR A 112 -2.16 4.85 2.12
C TYR A 112 -2.02 6.15 2.91
N VAL A 113 -2.87 6.37 3.90
CA VAL A 113 -2.86 7.59 4.73
C VAL A 113 -1.59 7.66 5.58
N GLU A 114 -1.17 6.54 6.16
CA GLU A 114 0.05 6.45 6.95
C GLU A 114 1.28 6.78 6.09
N LEU A 115 1.45 6.12 4.95
CA LEU A 115 2.58 6.36 4.05
C LEU A 115 2.59 7.78 3.49
N ALA A 116 1.43 8.32 3.09
CA ALA A 116 1.33 9.70 2.67
C ALA A 116 1.82 10.66 3.76
N SER A 117 1.50 10.36 5.02
CA SER A 117 1.93 11.15 6.18
C SER A 117 3.44 11.04 6.42
N ARG A 118 3.99 9.82 6.32
CA ARG A 118 5.43 9.56 6.49
C ARG A 118 6.25 10.23 5.39
N PHE A 119 5.88 10.07 4.12
CA PHE A 119 6.53 10.76 3.01
C PHE A 119 6.45 12.29 3.17
N LEU A 120 5.27 12.82 3.55
CA LEU A 120 5.12 14.27 3.75
C LEU A 120 5.97 14.78 4.91
N SER A 121 6.13 14.02 5.98
CA SER A 121 7.02 14.35 7.10
C SER A 121 8.47 14.36 6.64
N ASP A 122 8.87 13.40 5.81
CA ASP A 122 10.25 13.27 5.35
C ASP A 122 10.63 14.30 4.27
N VAL A 123 9.68 15.03 3.69
CA VAL A 123 9.95 16.25 2.90
C VAL A 123 10.73 17.29 3.72
N ILE A 124 10.50 17.31 5.05
CA ILE A 124 11.16 18.30 5.95
C ILE A 124 12.45 17.73 6.54
N HIS A 125 12.46 16.44 6.87
CA HIS A 125 13.55 15.82 7.62
C HIS A 125 14.62 15.20 6.71
N GLU A 126 14.23 14.73 5.52
CA GLU A 126 15.10 14.11 4.48
C GLU A 126 16.04 13.01 5.05
N SER A 127 15.53 12.19 5.98
CA SER A 127 16.39 11.30 6.78
C SER A 127 16.01 9.84 6.75
N TYR A 128 14.82 9.51 6.24
CA TYR A 128 14.29 8.16 6.35
C TYR A 128 14.23 7.41 5.01
N PHE A 129 13.63 8.02 3.99
CA PHE A 129 13.44 7.35 2.71
C PHE A 129 14.61 7.61 1.75
N GLY A 130 15.13 6.53 1.14
CA GLY A 130 15.98 6.67 -0.04
C GLY A 130 15.24 7.40 -1.17
N TRP A 131 15.96 8.06 -2.06
CA TRP A 131 15.37 8.81 -3.15
C TRP A 131 16.13 8.58 -4.47
N ASP A 132 15.47 8.84 -5.58
CA ASP A 132 16.00 8.70 -6.93
C ASP A 132 16.65 10.02 -7.34
N ASP A 133 17.97 10.08 -7.25
CA ASP A 133 18.79 11.25 -7.62
C ASP A 133 18.95 11.43 -9.12
N THR A 134 18.50 10.48 -9.92
CA THR A 134 18.50 10.55 -11.38
C THR A 134 17.29 11.33 -11.90
N ASN A 135 16.13 11.15 -11.27
CA ASN A 135 14.86 11.70 -11.75
C ASN A 135 14.34 12.88 -10.91
N TYR A 136 14.92 13.12 -9.73
CA TYR A 136 14.48 14.18 -8.82
C TYR A 136 15.65 15.08 -8.41
N GLU A 137 15.35 16.35 -8.15
CA GLU A 137 16.35 17.35 -7.73
C GLU A 137 16.73 17.23 -6.25
N SER A 138 15.89 16.60 -5.43
CA SER A 138 16.11 16.41 -3.99
C SER A 138 15.25 15.28 -3.42
N ALA A 139 15.65 14.77 -2.26
CA ALA A 139 14.83 13.83 -1.49
C ALA A 139 13.45 14.42 -1.16
N ALA A 140 13.40 15.72 -0.82
CA ALA A 140 12.14 16.42 -0.56
C ALA A 140 11.20 16.42 -1.77
N SER A 141 11.72 16.66 -3.00
CA SER A 141 10.90 16.65 -4.21
C SER A 141 10.34 15.26 -4.52
N HIS A 142 11.15 14.21 -4.36
CA HIS A 142 10.73 12.83 -4.56
C HIS A 142 9.70 12.39 -3.50
N ASN A 143 9.95 12.67 -2.21
CA ASN A 143 9.01 12.34 -1.14
C ASN A 143 7.69 13.10 -1.28
N LEU A 144 7.71 14.33 -1.79
CA LEU A 144 6.49 15.07 -2.10
C LEU A 144 5.69 14.43 -3.24
N ALA A 145 6.36 13.91 -4.27
CA ALA A 145 5.71 13.17 -5.36
C ALA A 145 5.05 11.88 -4.83
N ARG A 146 5.80 11.08 -4.05
CA ARG A 146 5.26 9.87 -3.39
C ARG A 146 4.07 10.20 -2.49
N ALA A 147 4.16 11.21 -1.63
CA ALA A 147 3.04 11.60 -0.77
C ALA A 147 1.78 11.97 -1.57
N ARG A 148 1.94 12.64 -2.72
CA ARG A 148 0.83 12.97 -3.63
C ARG A 148 0.24 11.73 -4.27
N ALA A 149 1.07 10.80 -4.71
CA ALA A 149 0.65 9.54 -5.32
C ALA A 149 -0.17 8.68 -4.36
N GLN A 150 0.29 8.53 -3.10
CA GLN A 150 -0.48 7.81 -2.06
C GLN A 150 -1.86 8.47 -1.83
N VAL A 151 -1.91 9.81 -1.79
CA VAL A 151 -3.19 10.52 -1.62
C VAL A 151 -4.13 10.31 -2.82
N LEU A 152 -3.62 10.32 -4.05
CA LEU A 152 -4.44 10.07 -5.24
C LEU A 152 -5.03 8.65 -5.25
N ALA A 153 -4.20 7.64 -4.95
CA ALA A 153 -4.66 6.25 -4.85
C ALA A 153 -5.68 6.07 -3.71
N ALA A 154 -5.45 6.69 -2.55
CA ALA A 154 -6.40 6.68 -1.44
C ALA A 154 -7.75 7.32 -1.80
N GLU A 155 -7.76 8.46 -2.50
CA GLU A 155 -8.99 9.11 -2.95
C GLU A 155 -9.75 8.25 -3.96
N SER A 156 -9.03 7.57 -4.87
CA SER A 156 -9.63 6.59 -5.78
C SER A 156 -10.27 5.43 -5.00
N LEU A 157 -9.57 4.86 -4.00
CA LEU A 157 -10.10 3.79 -3.16
C LEU A 157 -11.37 4.21 -2.41
N VAL A 158 -11.41 5.42 -1.83
CA VAL A 158 -12.59 5.92 -1.10
C VAL A 158 -13.85 5.92 -1.96
N THR A 159 -13.74 6.14 -3.27
CA THR A 159 -14.91 6.08 -4.17
C THR A 159 -15.54 4.69 -4.22
N HIS A 160 -14.73 3.64 -4.08
CA HIS A 160 -15.20 2.24 -4.06
C HIS A 160 -15.79 1.85 -2.70
N ILE A 161 -15.15 2.26 -1.59
CA ILE A 161 -15.67 1.99 -0.23
C ILE A 161 -17.05 2.65 0.00
N SER A 162 -17.29 3.82 -0.59
CA SER A 162 -18.52 4.58 -0.39
C SER A 162 -19.72 4.07 -1.21
N GLN A 163 -19.52 3.12 -2.13
CA GLN A 163 -20.54 2.57 -3.02
C GLN A 163 -21.10 1.21 -2.53
N ASN A 164 -20.47 0.61 -1.53
CA ASN A 164 -20.88 -0.62 -0.84
C ASN A 164 -21.45 -0.29 0.53
#